data_6ae327caf91e538847eff02fcdb2d726
#
_entry.id   6ae327caf91e538847eff02fcdb2d726
#
_cell.length_a   1.000
_cell.length_b   1.000
_cell.length_c   1.000
_cell.angle_alpha   90.00
_cell.angle_beta   90.00
_cell.angle_gamma   90.00
#
_symmetry.space_group_name_H-M   'P 1'
#
loop_
_entity.id
_entity.type
_entity.pdbx_description
1 polymer ?
#
loop_
_entity_poly.entity_id
_entity_poly.type
_entity_poly.pdbx_seq_one_letter_code
_entity_poly.pdbx_strand_id
1 'polypeptide(L)'
;MDLIFTKDFFQSGSNQFGVLFHESSGYENFGWLADFLMDDGGLGVRHLLEMSEALLKEILEEVPNGGEVEQYREHFGVIVGKEMTKIDSLLTDEIVVVMPTGIVIEKLKECIEFIKNNYADEV
;
A
#
# COMPACT_ATOMS: atom_id res chain seq x y z
N MET A 1 -8.87 10.67 -8.92
CA MET A 1 -8.87 9.19 -8.84
C MET A 1 -8.88 8.76 -7.40
N ASP A 2 -9.64 7.76 -7.06
CA ASP A 2 -9.68 7.20 -5.72
C ASP A 2 -9.41 5.70 -5.77
N LEU A 3 -8.93 5.12 -4.67
CA LEU A 3 -8.69 3.69 -4.58
C LEU A 3 -9.86 3.05 -3.85
N ILE A 4 -10.45 2.03 -4.48
CA ILE A 4 -11.50 1.22 -3.87
C ILE A 4 -10.97 -0.19 -3.71
N PHE A 5 -11.01 -0.72 -2.50
CA PHE A 5 -10.59 -2.07 -2.21
C PHE A 5 -11.75 -3.03 -2.46
N THR A 6 -11.46 -4.13 -3.17
CA THR A 6 -12.47 -5.14 -3.50
C THR A 6 -11.96 -6.52 -3.16
N LYS A 7 -12.88 -7.40 -2.77
CA LYS A 7 -12.59 -8.81 -2.54
C LYS A 7 -12.87 -9.59 -3.83
N ASP A 8 -12.09 -10.65 -4.05
CA ASP A 8 -12.25 -11.54 -5.19
C ASP A 8 -12.16 -10.83 -6.55
N PHE A 9 -11.20 -9.93 -6.65
CA PHE A 9 -11.00 -9.14 -7.86
C PHE A 9 -10.62 -9.99 -9.09
N PHE A 10 -9.93 -11.10 -8.88
CA PHE A 10 -9.51 -11.95 -10.00
C PHE A 10 -10.38 -13.20 -10.10
N GLN A 11 -10.75 -13.56 -11.33
CA GLN A 11 -11.64 -14.68 -11.65
C GLN A 11 -11.05 -16.07 -11.40
N SER A 12 -9.88 -16.16 -10.82
CA SER A 12 -9.16 -17.43 -10.67
C SER A 12 -9.58 -18.24 -9.45
N GLY A 13 -10.61 -17.83 -8.72
CA GLY A 13 -11.04 -18.53 -7.52
C GLY A 13 -10.09 -18.41 -6.33
N SER A 14 -9.06 -17.64 -6.44
CA SER A 14 -8.18 -17.32 -5.32
C SER A 14 -8.80 -16.19 -4.50
N ASN A 15 -8.74 -16.31 -3.18
CA ASN A 15 -9.23 -15.29 -2.25
C ASN A 15 -8.30 -14.08 -2.18
N GLN A 16 -7.92 -13.55 -3.34
CA GLN A 16 -7.09 -12.35 -3.40
C GLN A 16 -7.97 -11.13 -3.47
N PHE A 17 -7.59 -10.07 -2.79
CA PHE A 17 -8.29 -8.81 -2.94
C PHE A 17 -7.63 -7.98 -4.05
N GLY A 18 -8.40 -7.07 -4.61
CA GLY A 18 -7.92 -6.16 -5.63
C GLY A 18 -8.17 -4.72 -5.24
N VAL A 19 -7.63 -3.82 -6.03
CA VAL A 19 -7.84 -2.40 -5.87
C VAL A 19 -8.38 -1.85 -7.19
N LEU A 20 -9.55 -1.24 -7.14
CA LEU A 20 -10.14 -0.57 -8.29
C LEU A 20 -9.87 0.92 -8.22
N PHE A 21 -9.62 1.51 -9.39
CA PHE A 21 -9.46 2.95 -9.52
C PHE A 21 -10.76 3.58 -9.99
N HIS A 22 -11.14 4.66 -9.33
CA HIS A 22 -12.12 5.59 -9.90
C HIS A 22 -11.37 6.74 -10.55
N GLU A 23 -11.61 6.94 -11.83
CA GLU A 23 -11.04 8.08 -12.51
C GLU A 23 -11.64 9.37 -11.97
N SER A 24 -10.82 10.15 -11.31
CA SER A 24 -11.02 11.56 -11.16
C SER A 24 -9.77 12.24 -11.67
N SER A 25 -9.94 13.36 -12.37
CA SER A 25 -8.84 14.04 -13.02
C SER A 25 -7.64 14.27 -12.11
N GLY A 26 -6.47 13.82 -12.51
CA GLY A 26 -5.22 14.29 -11.95
C GLY A 26 -4.42 13.33 -11.07
N TYR A 27 -4.84 12.06 -10.92
CA TYR A 27 -4.09 11.13 -10.06
C TYR A 27 -3.67 9.85 -10.79
N GLU A 28 -2.84 9.99 -11.82
CA GLU A 28 -2.25 8.85 -12.52
C GLU A 28 -1.34 8.01 -11.60
N ASN A 29 -0.90 8.60 -10.50
CA ASN A 29 0.07 7.99 -9.60
C ASN A 29 -0.52 6.97 -8.62
N PHE A 30 -1.84 6.90 -8.48
CA PHE A 30 -2.47 5.95 -7.58
C PHE A 30 -2.27 4.49 -8.01
N GLY A 31 -2.00 4.25 -9.29
CA GLY A 31 -1.67 2.90 -9.76
C GLY A 31 -0.46 2.32 -9.05
N TRP A 32 0.58 3.12 -8.90
CA TRP A 32 1.80 2.69 -8.22
C TRP A 32 1.57 2.45 -6.72
N LEU A 33 0.76 3.30 -6.09
CA LEU A 33 0.39 3.11 -4.69
C LEU A 33 -0.41 1.82 -4.51
N ALA A 34 -1.37 1.54 -5.38
CA ALA A 34 -2.15 0.31 -5.34
C ALA A 34 -1.25 -0.92 -5.50
N ASP A 35 -0.34 -0.90 -6.45
CA ASP A 35 0.60 -1.99 -6.68
C ASP A 35 1.46 -2.24 -5.43
N PHE A 36 1.94 -1.18 -4.80
CA PHE A 36 2.68 -1.31 -3.54
C PHE A 36 1.80 -1.89 -2.43
N LEU A 37 0.60 -1.37 -2.25
CA LEU A 37 -0.30 -1.81 -1.17
C LEU A 37 -0.70 -3.28 -1.31
N MET A 38 -0.75 -3.81 -2.54
CA MET A 38 -1.12 -5.20 -2.82
C MET A 38 0.08 -6.15 -2.89
N ASP A 39 1.29 -5.64 -2.77
CA ASP A 39 2.50 -6.44 -2.90
C ASP A 39 2.74 -7.26 -1.63
N ASP A 40 2.20 -8.46 -1.62
CA ASP A 40 2.31 -9.40 -0.51
C ASP A 40 3.48 -10.40 -0.65
N GLY A 41 4.26 -10.25 -1.72
CA GLY A 41 5.36 -11.17 -2.02
C GLY A 41 4.90 -12.59 -2.34
N GLY A 42 3.64 -12.77 -2.69
CA GLY A 42 3.06 -14.10 -2.91
C GLY A 42 2.75 -14.87 -1.64
N LEU A 43 2.87 -14.24 -0.48
CA LEU A 43 2.70 -14.91 0.83
C LEU A 43 1.29 -14.80 1.41
N GLY A 44 0.41 -14.04 0.76
CA GLY A 44 -0.98 -13.97 1.10
C GLY A 44 -1.38 -12.78 1.98
N VAL A 45 -2.68 -12.74 2.29
CA VAL A 45 -3.32 -11.60 2.96
C VAL A 45 -2.79 -11.37 4.38
N ARG A 46 -2.53 -12.45 5.10
CA ARG A 46 -2.02 -12.34 6.47
C ARG A 46 -0.67 -11.62 6.52
N HIS A 47 0.23 -12.02 5.61
CA HIS A 47 1.54 -11.37 5.50
C HIS A 47 1.40 -9.91 5.09
N LEU A 48 0.50 -9.63 4.16
CA LEU A 48 0.22 -8.26 3.72
C LEU A 48 -0.26 -7.39 4.88
N LEU A 49 -1.16 -7.93 5.70
CA LEU A 49 -1.65 -7.22 6.89
C LEU A 49 -0.52 -6.92 7.86
N GLU A 50 0.34 -7.91 8.13
CA GLU A 50 1.48 -7.74 9.03
C GLU A 50 2.42 -6.65 8.56
N MET A 51 2.76 -6.64 7.27
CA MET A 51 3.63 -5.61 6.69
C MET A 51 2.98 -4.23 6.73
N SER A 52 1.69 -4.18 6.42
CA SER A 52 0.96 -2.91 6.40
C SER A 52 0.83 -2.30 7.79
N GLU A 53 0.54 -3.12 8.79
CA GLU A 53 0.46 -2.66 10.17
C GLU A 53 1.83 -2.23 10.70
N ALA A 54 2.88 -2.97 10.38
CA ALA A 54 4.25 -2.61 10.77
C ALA A 54 4.66 -1.26 10.16
N LEU A 55 4.37 -1.07 8.89
CA LEU A 55 4.68 0.19 8.20
C LEU A 55 3.94 1.36 8.82
N LEU A 56 2.64 1.22 9.04
CA LEU A 56 1.83 2.28 9.65
C LEU A 56 2.35 2.65 11.03
N LYS A 57 2.66 1.65 11.84
CA LYS A 57 3.20 1.87 13.19
C LYS A 57 4.49 2.67 13.15
N GLU A 58 5.45 2.28 12.30
CA GLU A 58 6.71 3.00 12.16
C GLU A 58 6.52 4.42 11.67
N ILE A 59 5.63 4.62 10.68
CA ILE A 59 5.34 5.96 10.18
C ILE A 59 4.84 6.87 11.31
N LEU A 60 3.88 6.38 12.09
CA LEU A 60 3.29 7.18 13.18
C LEU A 60 4.27 7.45 14.32
N GLU A 61 5.27 6.60 14.53
CA GLU A 61 6.28 6.78 15.55
C GLU A 61 7.45 7.67 15.11
N GLU A 62 7.96 7.46 13.90
CA GLU A 62 9.21 8.06 13.44
C GLU A 62 9.03 9.36 12.67
N VAL A 63 8.04 9.44 11.80
CA VAL A 63 7.88 10.56 10.88
C VAL A 63 7.56 11.87 11.59
N PRO A 64 6.70 11.92 12.62
CA PRO A 64 6.45 13.16 13.36
C PRO A 64 7.70 13.73 14.03
N ASN A 65 8.69 12.89 14.29
CA ASN A 65 9.96 13.29 14.90
C ASN A 65 11.03 13.64 13.87
N GLY A 66 10.66 13.72 12.59
CA GLY A 66 11.57 14.06 11.51
C GLY A 66 12.33 12.89 10.90
N GLY A 67 12.04 11.66 11.33
CA GLY A 67 12.64 10.47 10.75
C GLY A 67 12.00 10.06 9.44
N GLU A 68 12.69 9.22 8.68
CA GLU A 68 12.17 8.57 7.50
C GLU A 68 11.94 7.09 7.79
N VAL A 69 10.95 6.51 7.12
CA VAL A 69 10.63 5.09 7.26
C VAL A 69 10.73 4.43 5.90
N GLU A 70 11.40 3.29 5.84
CA GLU A 70 11.54 2.52 4.62
C GLU A 70 10.90 1.14 4.80
N GLN A 71 10.23 0.66 3.74
CA GLN A 71 9.79 -0.73 3.68
C GLN A 71 9.96 -1.24 2.26
N TYR A 72 10.60 -2.40 2.13
CA TYR A 72 10.80 -3.05 0.83
C TYR A 72 9.96 -4.32 0.80
N ARG A 73 9.17 -4.45 -0.24
CA ARG A 73 8.37 -5.63 -0.52
C ARG A 73 9.01 -6.41 -1.66
N GLU A 74 8.28 -7.24 -2.37
CA GLU A 74 8.88 -8.04 -3.44
C GLU A 74 9.22 -7.20 -4.68
N HIS A 75 8.27 -6.39 -5.14
CA HIS A 75 8.40 -5.63 -6.38
C HIS A 75 8.55 -4.13 -6.16
N PHE A 76 8.17 -3.65 -5.01
CA PHE A 76 8.13 -2.22 -4.71
C PHE A 76 8.73 -1.94 -3.34
N GLY A 77 9.33 -0.75 -3.24
CA GLY A 77 9.78 -0.20 -1.99
C GLY A 77 9.16 1.16 -1.75
N VAL A 78 9.14 1.60 -0.51
CA VAL A 78 8.63 2.90 -0.13
C VAL A 78 9.59 3.58 0.84
N ILE A 79 9.76 4.88 0.64
CA ILE A 79 10.51 5.75 1.56
C ILE A 79 9.56 6.86 1.99
N VAL A 80 9.15 6.83 3.25
CA VAL A 80 8.15 7.73 3.79
C VAL A 80 8.81 8.85 4.58
N GLY A 81 8.70 10.06 4.08
CA GLY A 81 9.14 11.26 4.79
C GLY A 81 7.97 11.99 5.42
N LYS A 82 8.25 13.09 6.09
CA LYS A 82 7.23 13.87 6.80
C LYS A 82 6.14 14.39 5.87
N GLU A 83 6.53 14.94 4.72
CA GLU A 83 5.59 15.55 3.79
C GLU A 83 5.35 14.69 2.56
N MET A 84 6.39 14.07 2.03
CA MET A 84 6.35 13.33 0.77
C MET A 84 6.83 11.90 0.96
N THR A 85 6.24 11.02 0.18
CA THR A 85 6.59 9.60 0.11
C THR A 85 7.02 9.26 -1.31
N LYS A 86 8.10 8.47 -1.41
CA LYS A 86 8.61 7.97 -2.69
C LYS A 86 8.32 6.48 -2.79
N ILE A 87 7.82 6.06 -3.94
CA ILE A 87 7.64 4.63 -4.24
C ILE A 87 8.63 4.26 -5.34
N ASP A 88 9.41 3.21 -5.10
CA ASP A 88 10.42 2.72 -6.01
C ASP A 88 9.96 1.40 -6.63
N SER A 89 10.29 1.20 -7.91
CA SER A 89 10.22 -0.12 -8.53
C SER A 89 11.53 -0.84 -8.27
N LEU A 90 11.48 -2.00 -7.63
CA LEU A 90 12.67 -2.80 -7.36
C LEU A 90 13.17 -3.53 -8.61
N LEU A 91 12.35 -3.59 -9.66
CA LEU A 91 12.76 -4.18 -10.94
C LEU A 91 13.68 -3.23 -11.72
N THR A 92 13.46 -1.93 -11.62
CA THR A 92 14.20 -0.93 -12.39
C THR A 92 15.10 -0.06 -11.53
N ASP A 93 15.00 -0.16 -10.21
CA ASP A 93 15.67 0.71 -9.25
C ASP A 93 15.32 2.19 -9.43
N GLU A 94 14.15 2.47 -9.98
CA GLU A 94 13.71 3.84 -10.24
C GLU A 94 12.58 4.25 -9.31
N ILE A 95 12.57 5.53 -8.94
CA ILE A 95 11.42 6.13 -8.27
C ILE A 95 10.32 6.28 -9.31
N VAL A 96 9.19 5.59 -9.08
CA VAL A 96 8.07 5.62 -10.03
C VAL A 96 7.02 6.66 -9.68
N VAL A 97 6.95 7.06 -8.41
CA VAL A 97 6.02 8.12 -8.00
C VAL A 97 6.50 8.77 -6.71
N VAL A 98 6.17 10.05 -6.58
CA VAL A 98 6.33 10.82 -5.34
C VAL A 98 4.96 11.41 -5.03
N MET A 99 4.47 11.21 -3.81
CA MET A 99 3.14 11.67 -3.41
C MET A 99 3.12 12.15 -1.96
N PRO A 100 2.10 12.93 -1.57
CA PRO A 100 1.97 13.36 -0.18
C PRO A 100 1.86 12.19 0.79
N THR A 101 2.62 12.23 1.87
CA THR A 101 2.60 11.19 2.91
C THR A 101 1.23 11.01 3.53
N GLY A 102 0.46 12.10 3.68
CA GLY A 102 -0.90 12.02 4.21
C GLY A 102 -1.81 11.08 3.42
N ILE A 103 -1.67 11.07 2.10
CA ILE A 103 -2.42 10.17 1.22
C ILE A 103 -2.02 8.72 1.47
N VAL A 104 -0.73 8.46 1.61
CA VAL A 104 -0.21 7.12 1.86
C VAL A 104 -0.72 6.59 3.20
N ILE A 105 -0.69 7.41 4.24
CA ILE A 105 -1.21 7.05 5.57
C ILE A 105 -2.70 6.71 5.49
N GLU A 106 -3.48 7.57 4.83
CA GLU A 106 -4.91 7.35 4.68
C GLU A 106 -5.22 6.03 3.98
N LYS A 107 -4.58 5.77 2.84
CA LYS A 107 -4.82 4.56 2.06
C LYS A 107 -4.28 3.31 2.74
N LEU A 108 -3.20 3.43 3.48
CA LEU A 108 -2.67 2.33 4.28
C LEU A 108 -3.65 1.93 5.39
N LYS A 109 -4.25 2.90 6.08
CA LYS A 109 -5.29 2.64 7.08
C LYS A 109 -6.52 1.98 6.47
N GLU A 110 -6.97 2.46 5.32
CA GLU A 110 -8.10 1.87 4.60
C GLU A 110 -7.81 0.44 4.19
N CYS A 111 -6.60 0.16 3.70
CA CYS A 111 -6.17 -1.18 3.32
C CYS A 111 -6.21 -2.14 4.51
N ILE A 112 -5.65 -1.73 5.64
CA ILE A 112 -5.63 -2.52 6.87
C ILE A 112 -7.05 -2.85 7.32
N GLU A 113 -7.92 -1.83 7.36
CA GLU A 113 -9.31 -2.00 7.75
C GLU A 113 -10.07 -2.93 6.80
N PHE A 114 -9.86 -2.78 5.51
CA PHE A 114 -10.46 -3.64 4.50
C PHE A 114 -10.07 -5.10 4.69
N ILE A 115 -8.79 -5.37 4.92
CA ILE A 115 -8.30 -6.74 5.15
C ILE A 115 -8.94 -7.32 6.40
N LYS A 116 -8.97 -6.59 7.49
CA LYS A 116 -9.56 -7.07 8.75
C LYS A 116 -11.05 -7.35 8.63
N ASN A 117 -11.77 -6.56 7.85
CA ASN A 117 -13.22 -6.70 7.70
C ASN A 117 -13.62 -7.79 6.70
N ASN A 118 -12.79 -8.08 5.71
CA ASN A 118 -13.14 -8.98 4.62
C ASN A 118 -12.38 -10.31 4.63
N TYR A 119 -11.31 -10.41 5.39
CA TYR A 119 -10.46 -11.60 5.47
C TYR A 119 -10.22 -12.03 6.92
N ALA A 120 -11.21 -11.80 7.79
CA ALA A 120 -11.08 -12.08 9.22
C ALA A 120 -10.71 -13.54 9.52
N ASP A 121 -11.15 -14.48 8.69
CA ASP A 121 -10.86 -15.91 8.86
C ASP A 121 -9.46 -16.30 8.41
N GLU A 122 -8.75 -15.41 7.72
CA GLU A 122 -7.44 -15.67 7.11
C GLU A 122 -6.30 -14.94 7.84
N VAL A 123 -6.65 -14.06 8.77
CA VAL A 123 -5.65 -13.23 9.47
C VAL A 123 -5.67 -13.40 10.98
#